data_5b19de3201fb692fd759351475fb9723
#
_entry.id   5b19de3201fb692fd759351475fb9723
#
_cell.length_a   1.000
_cell.length_b   1.000
_cell.length_c   1.000
_cell.angle_alpha   90.00
_cell.angle_beta   90.00
_cell.angle_gamma   90.00
#
_symmetry.space_group_name_H-M   'P 1'
#
loop_
_entity.id
_entity.type
_entity.pdbx_description
1 polymer ?
#
loop_
_entity_poly.entity_id
_entity_poly.type
_entity_poly.pdbx_seq_one_letter_code
_entity_poly.pdbx_strand_id
1 'polypeptide(L)'
;MDKKGIVTAFLLAAGLLGTPNVQAQRTYEEMEQLTVNEQVTTVITASEPIRFVDISTDKVVGDQPIDNIVRLKPKEGGHEDGEVLAIVTIVTECYRTQYALLYTTRVREAVTDKEIQLQERNAYHNPAVSMSTVDMTRFARRIWNSPAKIRNVATKAHRMTMRLNNIYSVGEYFFIDFSIENRTNIRFDIDEIRVKLADKKYSPTE
;
A
#
# COMPACT_ATOMS: atom_id res chain seq x y z
N MET A 1 -0.48 1.82 81.12
CA MET A 1 -1.35 2.39 80.04
C MET A 1 -0.71 2.01 78.72
N ASP A 2 -1.18 0.90 78.18
CA ASP A 2 -0.59 0.30 76.96
C ASP A 2 -1.26 0.83 75.71
N LYS A 3 -0.50 1.37 74.81
CA LYS A 3 -0.95 1.65 73.47
C LYS A 3 -0.44 0.59 72.52
N LYS A 4 -1.29 -0.34 72.17
CA LYS A 4 -1.04 -1.33 71.12
C LYS A 4 -1.10 -0.64 69.75
N GLY A 5 0.03 -0.54 69.07
CA GLY A 5 0.08 -0.15 67.66
C GLY A 5 -0.24 -1.32 66.76
N ILE A 6 -1.28 -1.18 65.99
CA ILE A 6 -1.66 -2.14 64.93
C ILE A 6 -0.81 -1.79 63.71
N VAL A 7 0.12 -2.64 63.34
CA VAL A 7 0.84 -2.56 62.07
C VAL A 7 0.02 -3.32 61.02
N THR A 8 -0.64 -2.56 60.17
CA THR A 8 -1.34 -3.14 58.99
C THR A 8 -0.31 -3.32 57.89
N ALA A 9 0.09 -4.56 57.64
CA ALA A 9 0.95 -4.92 56.50
C ALA A 9 0.11 -4.92 55.23
N PHE A 10 0.32 -3.94 54.35
CA PHE A 10 -0.18 -3.95 53.00
C PHE A 10 0.70 -4.86 52.13
N LEU A 11 0.23 -6.06 51.85
CA LEU A 11 0.81 -6.94 50.83
C LEU A 11 0.39 -6.40 49.45
N LEU A 12 1.32 -5.67 48.83
CA LEU A 12 1.18 -5.29 47.41
C LEU A 12 1.53 -6.54 46.59
N ALA A 13 0.51 -7.29 46.16
CA ALA A 13 0.64 -8.30 45.13
C ALA A 13 0.80 -7.60 43.78
N ALA A 14 2.05 -7.33 43.39
CA ALA A 14 2.39 -6.96 42.04
C ALA A 14 2.18 -8.15 41.13
N GLY A 15 0.96 -8.29 40.59
CA GLY A 15 0.67 -9.21 39.51
C GLY A 15 1.45 -8.77 38.27
N LEU A 16 2.56 -9.43 37.98
CA LEU A 16 3.18 -9.42 36.66
C LEU A 16 2.17 -10.02 35.66
N LEU A 17 1.30 -9.17 35.13
CA LEU A 17 0.59 -9.47 33.89
C LEU A 17 1.63 -9.34 32.78
N GLY A 18 2.45 -10.37 32.60
CA GLY A 18 3.14 -10.60 31.37
C GLY A 18 2.08 -10.74 30.28
N THR A 19 1.90 -9.69 29.47
CA THR A 19 1.14 -9.80 28.22
C THR A 19 1.86 -10.87 27.41
N PRO A 20 1.23 -12.02 27.11
CA PRO A 20 1.83 -12.94 26.17
C PRO A 20 1.98 -12.15 24.86
N ASN A 21 3.22 -12.05 24.35
CA ASN A 21 3.46 -11.72 22.97
C ASN A 21 2.87 -12.88 22.17
N VAL A 22 1.58 -12.85 21.93
CA VAL A 22 0.92 -13.73 21.00
C VAL A 22 1.37 -13.24 19.62
N GLN A 23 2.49 -13.76 19.15
CA GLN A 23 2.72 -13.82 17.71
C GLN A 23 1.53 -14.60 17.16
N ALA A 24 0.61 -13.89 16.54
CA ALA A 24 -0.56 -14.48 15.95
C ALA A 24 -0.11 -15.36 14.78
N GLN A 25 0.17 -16.63 15.07
CA GLN A 25 0.24 -17.65 14.03
C GLN A 25 -1.19 -17.85 13.55
N ARG A 26 -1.46 -17.49 12.29
CA ARG A 26 -2.75 -17.82 11.67
C ARG A 26 -2.67 -19.23 11.13
N THR A 27 -3.62 -20.03 11.53
CA THR A 27 -3.85 -21.33 10.93
C THR A 27 -4.71 -21.20 9.66
N TYR A 28 -4.75 -22.24 8.85
CA TYR A 28 -5.62 -22.28 7.68
C TYR A 28 -7.11 -22.01 8.03
N GLU A 29 -7.59 -22.52 9.15
CA GLU A 29 -8.97 -22.35 9.61
C GLU A 29 -9.35 -20.91 9.94
N GLU A 30 -8.35 -20.07 10.25
CA GLU A 30 -8.54 -18.65 10.57
C GLU A 30 -8.42 -17.74 9.34
N MET A 31 -8.12 -18.31 8.16
CA MET A 31 -8.03 -17.53 6.93
C MET A 31 -9.42 -17.23 6.39
N GLU A 32 -9.58 -16.05 5.81
CA GLU A 32 -10.77 -15.75 5.06
C GLU A 32 -10.85 -16.62 3.80
N GLN A 33 -12.02 -17.20 3.59
CA GLN A 33 -12.29 -18.12 2.49
C GLN A 33 -13.03 -17.39 1.37
N LEU A 34 -12.55 -17.53 0.14
CA LEU A 34 -13.20 -17.04 -1.05
C LEU A 34 -13.64 -18.22 -1.92
N THR A 35 -14.93 -18.32 -2.19
CA THR A 35 -15.46 -19.33 -3.12
C THR A 35 -15.15 -18.91 -4.55
N VAL A 36 -14.58 -19.81 -5.34
CA VAL A 36 -14.14 -19.57 -6.72
C VAL A 36 -14.68 -20.66 -7.67
N ASN A 37 -14.83 -20.32 -8.93
CA ASN A 37 -15.31 -21.23 -9.97
C ASN A 37 -14.60 -20.96 -11.30
N GLU A 38 -14.36 -21.99 -12.11
CA GLU A 38 -13.65 -21.85 -13.40
C GLU A 38 -14.38 -21.02 -14.46
N GLN A 39 -15.68 -20.76 -14.28
CA GLN A 39 -16.46 -19.92 -15.18
C GLN A 39 -16.43 -18.43 -14.79
N VAL A 40 -15.88 -18.10 -13.61
CA VAL A 40 -15.90 -16.77 -13.03
C VAL A 40 -14.49 -16.32 -12.68
N THR A 41 -14.15 -15.09 -13.03
CA THR A 41 -12.91 -14.45 -12.57
C THR A 41 -13.19 -13.71 -11.27
N THR A 42 -12.42 -14.03 -10.22
CA THR A 42 -12.44 -13.29 -8.95
C THR A 42 -11.47 -12.13 -9.05
N VAL A 43 -11.95 -10.92 -8.84
CA VAL A 43 -11.14 -9.69 -8.81
C VAL A 43 -10.91 -9.30 -7.35
N ILE A 44 -9.64 -9.12 -6.98
CA ILE A 44 -9.27 -8.66 -5.63
C ILE A 44 -8.64 -7.27 -5.75
N THR A 45 -9.22 -6.29 -5.05
CA THR A 45 -8.78 -4.90 -5.07
C THR A 45 -8.11 -4.53 -3.74
N ALA A 46 -6.89 -4.01 -3.83
CA ALA A 46 -6.13 -3.47 -2.71
C ALA A 46 -6.28 -1.94 -2.63
N SER A 47 -6.10 -1.36 -1.44
CA SER A 47 -6.14 0.10 -1.23
C SER A 47 -4.83 0.81 -1.60
N GLU A 48 -3.79 0.05 -1.92
CA GLU A 48 -2.45 0.53 -2.28
C GLU A 48 -1.78 -0.43 -3.26
N PRO A 49 -0.66 -0.06 -3.90
CA PRO A 49 0.00 -0.91 -4.87
C PRO A 49 0.40 -2.28 -4.31
N ILE A 50 0.06 -3.32 -5.05
CA ILE A 50 0.46 -4.69 -4.78
C ILE A 50 1.89 -4.87 -5.30
N ARG A 51 2.77 -5.40 -4.46
CA ARG A 51 4.18 -5.61 -4.78
C ARG A 51 4.52 -7.07 -5.10
N PHE A 52 3.73 -7.97 -4.55
CA PHE A 52 3.93 -9.39 -4.73
C PHE A 52 2.62 -10.16 -4.56
N VAL A 53 2.42 -11.18 -5.38
CA VAL A 53 1.32 -12.15 -5.28
C VAL A 53 1.90 -13.53 -5.37
N ASP A 54 1.57 -14.37 -4.42
CA ASP A 54 1.90 -15.79 -4.41
C ASP A 54 0.62 -16.63 -4.46
N ILE A 55 0.61 -17.64 -5.30
CA ILE A 55 -0.47 -18.62 -5.42
C ILE A 55 0.14 -19.99 -5.13
N SER A 56 -0.25 -20.60 -4.02
CA SER A 56 0.41 -21.79 -3.46
C SER A 56 0.35 -23.05 -4.34
N THR A 57 -0.52 -23.08 -5.34
CA THR A 57 -0.67 -24.23 -6.25
C THR A 57 -0.82 -23.77 -7.69
N ASP A 58 -0.69 -24.69 -8.63
CA ASP A 58 -0.90 -24.44 -10.05
C ASP A 58 -2.36 -24.64 -10.50
N LYS A 59 -3.28 -24.99 -9.58
CA LYS A 59 -4.72 -25.14 -9.86
C LYS A 59 -5.43 -23.83 -10.15
N VAL A 60 -4.83 -22.71 -9.73
CA VAL A 60 -5.36 -21.36 -9.93
C VAL A 60 -4.36 -20.56 -10.73
N VAL A 61 -4.84 -19.80 -11.69
CA VAL A 61 -4.07 -18.80 -12.43
C VAL A 61 -4.48 -17.42 -12.01
N GLY A 62 -3.53 -16.48 -12.07
CA GLY A 62 -3.78 -15.09 -11.75
C GLY A 62 -2.89 -14.17 -12.54
N ASP A 63 -3.35 -12.92 -12.68
CA ASP A 63 -2.57 -11.81 -13.22
C ASP A 63 -2.85 -10.52 -12.47
N GLN A 64 -1.98 -9.55 -12.66
CA GLN A 64 -2.08 -8.20 -12.07
C GLN A 64 -2.19 -7.18 -13.21
N PRO A 65 -3.42 -6.84 -13.67
CA PRO A 65 -3.62 -5.94 -14.80
C PRO A 65 -3.26 -4.49 -14.49
N ILE A 66 -3.37 -4.07 -13.22
CA ILE A 66 -2.97 -2.76 -12.71
C ILE A 66 -2.40 -2.92 -11.31
N ASP A 67 -1.71 -1.89 -10.82
CA ASP A 67 -0.90 -1.95 -9.60
C ASP A 67 -1.64 -2.43 -8.35
N ASN A 68 -2.93 -2.20 -8.24
CA ASN A 68 -3.73 -2.50 -7.05
C ASN A 68 -4.82 -3.55 -7.28
N ILE A 69 -4.84 -4.24 -8.40
CA ILE A 69 -5.84 -5.28 -8.73
C ILE A 69 -5.15 -6.59 -9.12
N VAL A 70 -5.62 -7.68 -8.53
CA VAL A 70 -5.28 -9.05 -8.91
C VAL A 70 -6.54 -9.74 -9.40
N ARG A 71 -6.44 -10.48 -10.50
CA ARG A 71 -7.49 -11.36 -11.00
C ARG A 71 -7.07 -12.81 -10.81
N LEU A 72 -7.99 -13.62 -10.31
CA LEU A 72 -7.76 -15.04 -10.07
C LEU A 72 -8.84 -15.87 -10.74
N LYS A 73 -8.45 -17.00 -11.28
CA LYS A 73 -9.38 -17.95 -11.90
C LYS A 73 -8.85 -19.39 -11.71
N PRO A 74 -9.69 -20.34 -11.23
CA PRO A 74 -9.35 -21.74 -11.27
C PRO A 74 -9.10 -22.22 -12.70
N LYS A 75 -8.14 -23.12 -12.87
CA LYS A 75 -7.98 -23.85 -14.12
C LYS A 75 -9.13 -24.86 -14.26
N GLU A 76 -9.49 -25.14 -15.50
CA GLU A 76 -10.41 -26.23 -15.79
C GLU A 76 -9.85 -27.56 -15.27
N GLY A 77 -10.66 -28.30 -14.51
CA GLY A 77 -10.29 -29.58 -13.91
C GLY A 77 -11.44 -30.19 -13.12
N GLY A 78 -11.31 -31.47 -12.76
CA GLY A 78 -12.33 -32.15 -11.95
C GLY A 78 -12.19 -31.77 -10.46
N HIS A 79 -12.52 -30.55 -10.08
CA HIS A 79 -12.49 -30.09 -8.69
C HIS A 79 -13.77 -30.47 -7.95
N GLU A 80 -13.63 -30.82 -6.67
CA GLU A 80 -14.77 -31.14 -5.80
C GLU A 80 -15.30 -29.88 -5.10
N ASP A 81 -16.61 -29.83 -4.84
CA ASP A 81 -17.24 -28.72 -4.12
C ASP A 81 -16.64 -28.62 -2.69
N GLY A 82 -16.17 -27.44 -2.31
CA GLY A 82 -15.48 -27.21 -1.04
C GLY A 82 -13.98 -27.57 -1.04
N GLU A 83 -13.42 -28.05 -2.16
CA GLU A 83 -11.97 -28.30 -2.27
C GLU A 83 -11.19 -26.99 -2.15
N VAL A 84 -10.11 -27.01 -1.36
CA VAL A 84 -9.15 -25.91 -1.31
C VAL A 84 -8.23 -25.98 -2.50
N LEU A 85 -8.35 -25.05 -3.42
CA LEU A 85 -7.53 -25.02 -4.63
C LEU A 85 -6.17 -24.40 -4.38
N ALA A 86 -6.13 -23.30 -3.65
CA ALA A 86 -4.89 -22.57 -3.35
C ALA A 86 -5.06 -21.65 -2.13
N ILE A 87 -3.93 -21.29 -1.55
CA ILE A 87 -3.82 -20.12 -0.68
C ILE A 87 -3.17 -19.02 -1.51
N VAL A 88 -3.79 -17.85 -1.52
CA VAL A 88 -3.25 -16.67 -2.20
C VAL A 88 -2.73 -15.70 -1.15
N THR A 89 -1.46 -15.31 -1.29
CA THR A 89 -0.82 -14.28 -0.46
C THR A 89 -0.64 -13.03 -1.30
N ILE A 90 -1.21 -11.92 -0.84
CA ILE A 90 -1.06 -10.60 -1.46
C ILE A 90 -0.24 -9.73 -0.53
N VAL A 91 0.88 -9.20 -1.02
CA VAL A 91 1.76 -8.28 -0.29
C VAL A 91 1.73 -6.94 -0.98
N THR A 92 1.37 -5.92 -0.24
CA THR A 92 1.35 -4.53 -0.68
C THR A 92 2.55 -3.76 -0.13
N GLU A 93 2.52 -2.43 -0.16
CA GLU A 93 3.59 -1.62 0.44
C GLU A 93 3.61 -1.68 1.97
N CYS A 94 2.45 -1.71 2.62
CA CYS A 94 2.33 -1.56 4.07
C CYS A 94 1.65 -2.75 4.76
N TYR A 95 1.04 -3.67 4.04
CA TYR A 95 0.36 -4.83 4.63
C TYR A 95 0.45 -6.07 3.74
N ARG A 96 0.16 -7.21 4.33
CA ARG A 96 -0.09 -8.47 3.65
C ARG A 96 -1.44 -9.02 4.04
N THR A 97 -2.06 -9.75 3.12
CA THR A 97 -3.28 -10.53 3.39
C THR A 97 -3.20 -11.89 2.74
N GLN A 98 -3.99 -12.83 3.23
CA GLN A 98 -4.05 -14.20 2.72
C GLN A 98 -5.50 -14.64 2.63
N TYR A 99 -5.83 -15.36 1.56
CA TYR A 99 -7.14 -15.95 1.31
C TYR A 99 -6.98 -17.41 0.94
N ALA A 100 -7.87 -18.24 1.48
CA ALA A 100 -8.04 -19.61 1.01
C ALA A 100 -9.09 -19.65 -0.11
N LEU A 101 -8.73 -20.16 -1.27
CA LEU A 101 -9.63 -20.28 -2.41
C LEU A 101 -10.31 -21.65 -2.37
N LEU A 102 -11.62 -21.68 -2.13
CA LEU A 102 -12.45 -22.86 -2.11
C LEU A 102 -13.20 -22.98 -3.42
N TYR A 103 -13.15 -24.15 -4.03
CA TYR A 103 -13.93 -24.41 -5.21
C TYR A 103 -15.42 -24.56 -4.90
N THR A 104 -16.27 -24.00 -5.76
CA THR A 104 -17.70 -24.24 -5.73
C THR A 104 -18.21 -24.62 -7.10
N THR A 105 -19.02 -25.68 -7.16
CA THR A 105 -19.73 -26.08 -8.39
C THR A 105 -20.88 -25.13 -8.75
N ARG A 106 -21.30 -24.31 -7.78
CA ARG A 106 -22.39 -23.36 -7.91
C ARG A 106 -21.88 -21.97 -8.31
N VAL A 107 -21.87 -21.71 -9.61
CA VAL A 107 -21.36 -20.43 -10.20
C VAL A 107 -21.90 -19.19 -9.48
N ARG A 108 -23.15 -19.24 -8.98
CA ARG A 108 -23.77 -18.11 -8.25
C ARG A 108 -23.14 -17.81 -6.88
N GLU A 109 -22.44 -18.75 -6.31
CA GLU A 109 -21.78 -18.63 -5.02
C GLU A 109 -20.31 -18.20 -5.15
N ALA A 110 -19.80 -18.17 -6.39
CA ALA A 110 -18.45 -17.71 -6.64
C ALA A 110 -18.34 -16.19 -6.44
N VAL A 111 -17.29 -15.79 -5.70
CA VAL A 111 -16.95 -14.40 -5.45
C VAL A 111 -16.41 -13.76 -6.74
N THR A 112 -17.05 -12.69 -7.20
CA THR A 112 -16.64 -11.96 -8.42
C THR A 112 -15.77 -10.76 -8.10
N ASP A 113 -16.00 -10.12 -6.94
CA ASP A 113 -15.29 -8.92 -6.51
C ASP A 113 -15.03 -8.95 -5.01
N LYS A 114 -13.80 -8.67 -4.62
CA LYS A 114 -13.33 -8.65 -3.23
C LYS A 114 -12.46 -7.43 -2.99
N GLU A 115 -12.92 -6.51 -2.17
CA GLU A 115 -12.09 -5.44 -1.66
C GLU A 115 -11.41 -5.87 -0.34
N ILE A 116 -10.09 -5.67 -0.21
CA ILE A 116 -9.34 -6.02 1.00
C ILE A 116 -9.73 -5.08 2.14
N GLN A 117 -10.45 -5.62 3.14
CA GLN A 117 -10.91 -4.86 4.29
C GLN A 117 -9.79 -4.58 5.31
N LEU A 118 -9.95 -3.56 6.15
CA LEU A 118 -8.93 -3.17 7.13
C LEU A 118 -8.58 -4.29 8.11
N GLN A 119 -9.56 -5.07 8.56
CA GLN A 119 -9.38 -6.18 9.50
C GLN A 119 -8.63 -7.38 8.89
N GLU A 120 -8.55 -7.48 7.57
CA GLU A 120 -7.86 -8.55 6.85
C GLU A 120 -6.36 -8.25 6.66
N ARG A 121 -5.97 -7.00 6.93
CA ARG A 121 -4.62 -6.48 6.71
C ARG A 121 -3.71 -6.81 7.88
N ASN A 122 -2.66 -7.54 7.61
CA ASN A 122 -1.57 -7.73 8.57
C ASN A 122 -0.48 -6.71 8.26
N ALA A 123 -0.19 -5.84 9.20
CA ALA A 123 0.86 -4.84 9.03
C ALA A 123 2.18 -5.52 8.62
N TYR A 124 2.80 -4.98 7.58
CA TYR A 124 4.07 -5.45 7.06
C TYR A 124 4.97 -4.25 6.82
N HIS A 125 6.15 -4.29 7.42
CA HIS A 125 7.18 -3.29 7.16
C HIS A 125 8.05 -3.77 6.01
N ASN A 126 7.91 -3.13 4.84
CA ASN A 126 8.78 -3.40 3.70
C ASN A 126 10.05 -2.54 3.81
N PRO A 127 11.23 -3.14 4.06
CA PRO A 127 12.47 -2.38 4.21
C PRO A 127 12.92 -1.69 2.91
N ALA A 128 12.38 -2.09 1.76
CA ALA A 128 12.67 -1.45 0.47
C ALA A 128 11.80 -0.21 0.20
N VAL A 129 10.81 0.07 1.04
CA VAL A 129 9.89 1.21 0.91
C VAL A 129 10.12 2.17 2.07
N SER A 130 10.89 3.23 1.84
CA SER A 130 11.14 4.27 2.85
C SER A 130 9.95 5.23 3.03
N MET A 131 9.08 5.33 2.01
CA MET A 131 7.83 6.09 2.06
C MET A 131 6.78 5.42 1.15
N SER A 132 5.60 5.15 1.69
CA SER A 132 4.50 4.56 0.91
C SER A 132 3.98 5.52 -0.17
N THR A 133 3.45 4.97 -1.26
CA THR A 133 2.80 5.76 -2.32
C THR A 133 1.65 6.62 -1.77
N VAL A 134 0.93 6.13 -0.76
CA VAL A 134 -0.14 6.86 -0.08
C VAL A 134 0.43 8.09 0.65
N ASP A 135 1.56 7.93 1.36
CA ASP A 135 2.20 9.03 2.07
C ASP A 135 2.81 10.04 1.10
N MET A 136 3.46 9.58 0.01
CA MET A 136 3.96 10.46 -1.04
C MET A 136 2.83 11.33 -1.61
N THR A 137 1.69 10.73 -1.93
CA THR A 137 0.52 11.45 -2.46
C THR A 137 -0.01 12.47 -1.43
N ARG A 138 -0.05 12.10 -0.15
CA ARG A 138 -0.48 12.98 0.95
C ARG A 138 0.44 14.18 1.08
N PHE A 139 1.77 13.97 1.06
CA PHE A 139 2.75 15.06 1.10
C PHE A 139 2.67 15.95 -0.13
N ALA A 140 2.61 15.37 -1.33
CA ALA A 140 2.49 16.13 -2.57
C ALA A 140 1.24 17.03 -2.57
N ARG A 141 0.08 16.52 -2.15
CA ARG A 141 -1.16 17.29 -2.03
C ARG A 141 -1.06 18.40 -1.00
N ARG A 142 -0.42 18.17 0.15
CA ARG A 142 -0.20 19.20 1.17
C ARG A 142 0.70 20.32 0.64
N ILE A 143 1.76 19.97 -0.09
CA ILE A 143 2.70 20.92 -0.69
C ILE A 143 2.01 21.75 -1.76
N TRP A 144 1.26 21.12 -2.66
CA TRP A 144 0.50 21.83 -3.70
C TRP A 144 -0.49 22.85 -3.11
N ASN A 145 -1.13 22.54 -1.99
CA ASN A 145 -2.05 23.45 -1.33
C ASN A 145 -1.33 24.51 -0.46
N SER A 146 0.00 24.50 -0.38
CA SER A 146 0.77 25.47 0.39
C SER A 146 1.12 26.70 -0.47
N PRO A 147 1.22 27.89 0.13
CA PRO A 147 1.64 29.08 -0.62
C PRO A 147 3.08 28.94 -1.13
N ALA A 148 3.33 29.50 -2.33
CA ALA A 148 4.67 29.54 -2.92
C ALA A 148 5.63 30.33 -2.02
N LYS A 149 6.72 29.69 -1.60
CA LYS A 149 7.81 30.30 -0.80
C LYS A 149 8.92 30.86 -1.69
N ILE A 150 9.15 30.20 -2.85
CA ILE A 150 10.15 30.60 -3.83
C ILE A 150 9.44 31.45 -4.89
N ARG A 151 9.86 32.70 -5.08
CA ARG A 151 9.17 33.64 -5.97
C ARG A 151 10.03 34.16 -7.10
N ASN A 152 11.34 33.99 -7.02
CA ASN A 152 12.32 34.58 -7.92
C ASN A 152 12.96 33.58 -8.90
N VAL A 153 12.54 32.34 -8.88
CA VAL A 153 13.05 31.31 -9.80
C VAL A 153 11.98 31.00 -10.85
N ALA A 154 12.21 31.51 -12.05
CA ALA A 154 11.34 31.30 -13.20
C ALA A 154 12.15 31.34 -14.50
N THR A 155 11.70 30.55 -15.47
CA THR A 155 12.19 30.58 -16.84
C THR A 155 11.05 30.83 -17.81
N LYS A 156 11.35 31.53 -18.93
CA LYS A 156 10.36 31.85 -19.97
C LYS A 156 10.92 31.44 -21.32
N ALA A 157 10.15 30.68 -22.05
CA ALA A 157 10.45 30.33 -23.44
C ALA A 157 9.13 30.13 -24.20
N HIS A 158 9.07 30.46 -25.48
CA HIS A 158 7.94 30.22 -26.39
C HIS A 158 6.55 30.62 -25.83
N ARG A 159 6.48 31.78 -25.15
CA ARG A 159 5.27 32.26 -24.43
C ARG A 159 4.80 31.32 -23.28
N MET A 160 5.66 30.43 -22.81
CA MET A 160 5.43 29.64 -21.62
C MET A 160 6.30 30.15 -20.48
N THR A 161 5.79 30.06 -19.27
CA THR A 161 6.54 30.43 -18.06
C THR A 161 6.49 29.26 -17.10
N MET A 162 7.65 28.73 -16.73
CA MET A 162 7.80 27.77 -15.65
C MET A 162 8.32 28.47 -14.40
N ARG A 163 7.68 28.26 -13.26
CA ARG A 163 8.06 28.81 -11.96
C ARG A 163 8.26 27.70 -10.95
N LEU A 164 9.31 27.79 -10.17
CA LEU A 164 9.51 26.98 -8.99
C LEU A 164 8.78 27.64 -7.81
N ASN A 165 7.85 26.91 -7.19
CA ASN A 165 7.03 27.39 -6.08
C ASN A 165 7.62 26.97 -4.74
N ASN A 166 7.96 25.69 -4.60
CA ASN A 166 8.44 25.10 -3.34
C ASN A 166 9.40 23.95 -3.60
N ILE A 167 10.32 23.74 -2.65
CA ILE A 167 11.12 22.51 -2.52
C ILE A 167 11.04 22.10 -1.06
N TYR A 168 10.71 20.83 -0.83
CA TYR A 168 10.70 20.22 0.49
C TYR A 168 11.48 18.92 0.47
N SER A 169 12.20 18.63 1.54
CA SER A 169 12.81 17.33 1.81
C SER A 169 12.01 16.63 2.88
N VAL A 170 11.60 15.39 2.65
CA VAL A 170 10.90 14.52 3.61
C VAL A 170 11.54 13.14 3.53
N GLY A 171 12.25 12.73 4.58
CA GLY A 171 13.06 11.52 4.55
C GLY A 171 14.11 11.60 3.46
N GLU A 172 14.15 10.62 2.59
CA GLU A 172 15.08 10.52 1.45
C GLU A 172 14.53 11.14 0.16
N TYR A 173 13.33 11.74 0.21
CA TYR A 173 12.66 12.28 -0.98
C TYR A 173 12.67 13.79 -1.02
N PHE A 174 12.81 14.32 -2.24
CA PHE A 174 12.59 15.73 -2.54
C PHE A 174 11.25 15.91 -3.24
N PHE A 175 10.42 16.78 -2.71
CA PHE A 175 9.18 17.22 -3.32
C PHE A 175 9.40 18.58 -3.94
N ILE A 176 9.29 18.66 -5.27
CA ILE A 176 9.49 19.88 -6.05
C ILE A 176 8.14 20.30 -6.60
N ASP A 177 7.68 21.47 -6.17
CA ASP A 177 6.44 22.08 -6.63
C ASP A 177 6.76 23.18 -7.63
N PHE A 178 6.26 23.06 -8.85
CA PHE A 178 6.41 24.06 -9.88
C PHE A 178 5.09 24.24 -10.65
N SER A 179 4.92 25.42 -11.23
CA SER A 179 3.80 25.77 -12.09
C SER A 179 4.27 26.09 -13.50
N ILE A 180 3.49 25.68 -14.49
CA ILE A 180 3.69 26.00 -15.90
C ILE A 180 2.49 26.81 -16.36
N GLU A 181 2.73 28.03 -16.85
CA GLU A 181 1.73 28.91 -17.43
C GLU A 181 1.90 28.91 -18.95
N ASN A 182 0.87 28.49 -19.68
CA ASN A 182 0.84 28.54 -21.13
C ASN A 182 0.07 29.80 -21.57
N ARG A 183 0.77 30.75 -22.21
CA ARG A 183 0.20 31.98 -22.81
C ARG A 183 0.11 31.90 -24.32
N THR A 184 0.16 30.72 -24.90
CA THR A 184 -0.08 30.50 -26.33
C THR A 184 -1.58 30.25 -26.58
N ASN A 185 -1.98 30.32 -27.84
CA ASN A 185 -3.34 30.00 -28.25
C ASN A 185 -3.53 28.49 -28.53
N ILE A 186 -2.50 27.67 -28.29
CA ILE A 186 -2.48 26.23 -28.56
C ILE A 186 -2.42 25.49 -27.22
N ARG A 187 -3.24 24.45 -27.07
CA ARG A 187 -3.14 23.53 -25.94
C ARG A 187 -1.76 22.90 -25.92
N PHE A 188 -1.16 22.82 -24.74
CA PHE A 188 0.11 22.18 -24.50
C PHE A 188 -0.09 21.03 -23.50
N ASP A 189 0.17 19.83 -23.96
CA ASP A 189 0.16 18.64 -23.12
C ASP A 189 1.61 18.29 -22.78
N ILE A 190 1.88 18.03 -21.50
CA ILE A 190 3.21 17.67 -21.01
C ILE A 190 3.39 16.17 -21.25
N ASP A 191 4.32 15.82 -22.12
CA ASP A 191 4.65 14.43 -22.42
C ASP A 191 5.62 13.86 -21.37
N GLU A 192 6.69 14.61 -21.06
CA GLU A 192 7.73 14.14 -20.13
C GLU A 192 8.32 15.30 -19.31
N ILE A 193 8.68 15.01 -18.07
CA ILE A 193 9.46 15.90 -17.19
C ILE A 193 10.74 15.17 -16.80
N ARG A 194 11.90 15.74 -17.20
CA ARG A 194 13.22 15.23 -16.84
C ARG A 194 13.86 16.10 -15.80
N VAL A 195 14.22 15.52 -14.66
CA VAL A 195 14.96 16.18 -13.60
C VAL A 195 16.40 15.65 -13.62
N LYS A 196 17.38 16.56 -13.65
CA LYS A 196 18.81 16.20 -13.57
C LYS A 196 19.42 16.88 -12.35
N LEU A 197 20.15 16.09 -11.56
CA LEU A 197 21.03 16.63 -10.54
C LEU A 197 22.40 16.91 -11.18
N ALA A 198 22.87 18.14 -11.17
CA ALA A 198 24.16 18.54 -11.72
C ALA A 198 25.03 19.16 -10.65
N ASP A 199 26.29 18.73 -10.53
CA ASP A 199 27.27 19.40 -9.69
C ASP A 199 27.76 20.65 -10.42
N LYS A 200 27.60 21.81 -9.76
CA LYS A 200 27.98 23.11 -10.34
C LYS A 200 29.49 23.22 -10.67
N LYS A 201 30.34 22.37 -10.07
CA LYS A 201 31.78 22.34 -10.32
C LYS A 201 32.16 21.68 -11.65
N TYR A 202 31.27 20.89 -12.23
CA TYR A 202 31.53 20.10 -13.43
C TYR A 202 30.60 20.42 -14.60
N SER A 203 29.84 21.50 -14.53
CA SER A 203 29.10 21.96 -15.70
C SER A 203 30.10 22.54 -16.72
N PRO A 204 30.31 21.90 -17.90
CA PRO A 204 31.05 22.51 -18.98
C PRO A 204 30.33 23.81 -19.35
N THR A 205 31.02 24.90 -19.34
CA THR A 205 30.58 26.16 -19.97
C THR A 205 30.48 25.91 -21.47
N GLU A 206 29.26 25.73 -21.98
CA GLU A 206 28.97 26.02 -23.39
C GLU A 206 28.77 27.47 -23.61
#